data_c35bed27ba38645c6711a403a2097465
#
_entry.id   c35bed27ba38645c6711a403a2097465
#
_cell.length_a   1.000
_cell.length_b   1.000
_cell.length_c   1.000
_cell.angle_alpha   90.00
_cell.angle_beta   90.00
_cell.angle_gamma   90.00
#
_symmetry.space_group_name_H-M   'P 1'
#
loop_
_entity.id
_entity.type
_entity.pdbx_description
1 polymer ?
#
loop_
_entity_poly.entity_id
_entity_poly.type
_entity_poly.pdbx_seq_one_letter_code
_entity_poly.pdbx_strand_id
1 'polypeptide(L)'
;MRKILKKILKISLWILLVFVLLISGITAYLFFSADMCVPEITETIPEHELIKEDTYRQWGDNYLRQSETGLWELKVSGSDYERGVAIGKMSDDLLYYQEKVFVDQIREIVPSDNYLRFLGGFTVIFNRNLGKNVPEEYRREIYGI
;
A
#
# COMPACT_ATOMS: atom_id res chain seq x y z
N MET A 1 -3.41 17.30 -54.29
CA MET A 1 -3.79 17.57 -52.89
C MET A 1 -4.11 16.28 -52.08
N ARG A 2 -5.05 15.43 -52.48
CA ARG A 2 -5.44 14.22 -51.72
C ARG A 2 -4.30 13.23 -51.41
N LYS A 3 -3.31 13.03 -52.32
CA LYS A 3 -2.17 12.11 -52.08
C LYS A 3 -1.19 12.64 -51.03
N ILE A 4 -0.93 13.96 -51.02
CA ILE A 4 -0.06 14.62 -50.06
C ILE A 4 -0.70 14.57 -48.64
N LEU A 5 -2.00 14.86 -48.54
CA LEU A 5 -2.74 14.80 -47.32
C LEU A 5 -2.73 13.40 -46.69
N LYS A 6 -2.93 12.34 -47.50
CA LYS A 6 -2.83 10.95 -47.04
C LYS A 6 -1.42 10.58 -46.55
N LYS A 7 -0.36 11.11 -47.17
CA LYS A 7 1.02 10.88 -46.74
C LYS A 7 1.32 11.57 -45.40
N ILE A 8 0.88 12.82 -45.24
CA ILE A 8 1.01 13.57 -43.98
C ILE A 8 0.24 12.86 -42.86
N LEU A 9 -1.00 12.44 -43.07
CA LEU A 9 -1.80 11.72 -42.12
C LEU A 9 -1.13 10.41 -41.69
N LYS A 10 -0.56 9.65 -42.64
CA LYS A 10 0.15 8.41 -42.33
C LYS A 10 1.40 8.66 -41.47
N ILE A 11 2.18 9.70 -41.80
CA ILE A 11 3.36 10.08 -41.01
C ILE A 11 2.96 10.52 -39.60
N SER A 12 1.93 11.36 -39.46
CA SER A 12 1.40 11.79 -38.16
C SER A 12 0.92 10.62 -37.31
N LEU A 13 0.24 9.63 -37.95
CA LEU A 13 -0.21 8.42 -37.25
C LEU A 13 0.97 7.57 -36.74
N TRP A 14 2.04 7.44 -37.53
CA TRP A 14 3.25 6.74 -37.12
C TRP A 14 3.97 7.47 -35.98
N ILE A 15 4.07 8.79 -36.02
CA ILE A 15 4.64 9.59 -34.93
C ILE A 15 3.83 9.40 -33.64
N LEU A 16 2.50 9.46 -33.73
CA LEU A 16 1.61 9.24 -32.62
C LEU A 16 1.79 7.82 -32.04
N LEU A 17 1.87 6.79 -32.89
CA LEU A 17 2.08 5.41 -32.44
C LEU A 17 3.40 5.25 -31.69
N VAL A 18 4.51 5.79 -32.22
CA VAL A 18 5.82 5.75 -31.57
C VAL A 18 5.78 6.47 -30.22
N PHE A 19 5.11 7.63 -30.14
CA PHE A 19 4.96 8.38 -28.93
C PHE A 19 4.17 7.61 -27.84
N VAL A 20 3.07 6.97 -28.24
CA VAL A 20 2.28 6.10 -27.33
C VAL A 20 3.10 4.92 -26.84
N LEU A 21 3.87 4.27 -27.73
CA LEU A 21 4.74 3.15 -27.35
C LEU A 21 5.85 3.58 -26.37
N LEU A 22 6.45 4.75 -26.57
CA LEU A 22 7.46 5.32 -25.69
C LEU A 22 6.88 5.60 -24.29
N ILE A 23 5.73 6.28 -24.22
CA ILE A 23 5.06 6.58 -22.95
C ILE A 23 4.70 5.28 -22.24
N SER A 24 4.11 4.31 -22.94
CA SER A 24 3.72 3.02 -22.40
C SER A 24 4.95 2.26 -21.87
N GLY A 25 6.06 2.26 -22.61
CA GLY A 25 7.31 1.63 -22.18
C GLY A 25 7.91 2.30 -20.92
N ILE A 26 7.94 3.62 -20.87
CA ILE A 26 8.40 4.37 -19.70
C ILE A 26 7.52 4.09 -18.49
N THR A 27 6.20 4.12 -18.66
CA THR A 27 5.25 3.85 -17.57
C THR A 27 5.39 2.42 -17.04
N ALA A 28 5.51 1.43 -17.93
CA ALA A 28 5.76 0.06 -17.55
C ALA A 28 7.09 -0.10 -16.81
N TYR A 29 8.17 0.51 -17.32
CA TYR A 29 9.47 0.50 -16.63
C TYR A 29 9.38 1.09 -15.21
N LEU A 30 8.75 2.25 -15.05
CA LEU A 30 8.60 2.90 -13.74
C LEU A 30 7.77 2.05 -12.78
N PHE A 31 6.74 1.38 -13.28
CA PHE A 31 5.89 0.50 -12.48
C PHE A 31 6.63 -0.77 -12.03
N PHE A 32 7.32 -1.43 -12.94
CA PHE A 32 8.07 -2.66 -12.61
C PHE A 32 9.39 -2.40 -11.88
N SER A 33 9.91 -1.17 -11.91
CA SER A 33 11.08 -0.76 -11.12
C SER A 33 10.71 -0.34 -9.69
N ALA A 34 9.44 -0.39 -9.31
CA ALA A 34 9.03 -0.10 -7.95
C ALA A 34 9.58 -1.18 -7.00
N ASP A 35 10.44 -0.76 -6.09
CA ASP A 35 11.06 -1.61 -5.09
C ASP A 35 10.30 -1.43 -3.77
N MET A 36 9.55 -2.45 -3.37
CA MET A 36 8.82 -2.45 -2.12
C MET A 36 9.74 -2.60 -0.90
N CYS A 37 11.05 -2.82 -1.13
CA CYS A 37 12.05 -3.00 -0.06
C CYS A 37 11.58 -3.99 1.02
N VAL A 38 11.05 -5.13 0.60
CA VAL A 38 10.60 -6.19 1.51
C VAL A 38 11.77 -6.62 2.38
N PRO A 39 11.65 -6.56 3.73
CA PRO A 39 12.74 -6.94 4.62
C PRO A 39 12.94 -8.46 4.62
N GLU A 40 14.18 -8.90 4.86
CA GLU A 40 14.49 -10.32 5.08
C GLU A 40 14.10 -10.68 6.52
N ILE A 41 13.15 -11.60 6.67
CA ILE A 41 12.68 -12.09 7.96
C ILE A 41 13.26 -13.47 8.22
N THR A 42 14.13 -13.56 9.22
CA THR A 42 14.74 -14.82 9.69
C THR A 42 14.23 -15.23 11.07
N GLU A 43 13.41 -14.40 11.69
CA GLU A 43 12.89 -14.60 13.05
C GLU A 43 11.73 -15.57 13.05
N THR A 44 11.71 -16.46 14.05
CA THR A 44 10.57 -17.31 14.33
C THR A 44 9.71 -16.62 15.38
N ILE A 45 8.46 -16.35 15.04
CA ILE A 45 7.51 -15.73 15.96
C ILE A 45 6.94 -16.78 16.89
N PRO A 46 6.96 -16.57 18.22
CA PRO A 46 6.31 -17.47 19.18
C PRO A 46 4.80 -17.54 18.91
N GLU A 47 4.25 -18.74 18.98
CA GLU A 47 2.79 -18.89 18.97
C GLU A 47 2.22 -18.52 20.33
N HIS A 48 1.33 -17.52 20.34
CA HIS A 48 0.56 -17.13 21.52
C HIS A 48 -0.93 -17.24 21.20
N GLU A 49 -1.72 -17.56 22.19
CA GLU A 49 -3.17 -17.50 22.08
C GLU A 49 -3.62 -16.04 21.94
N LEU A 50 -4.50 -15.80 20.96
CA LEU A 50 -5.11 -14.50 20.75
C LEU A 50 -6.41 -14.43 21.55
N ILE A 51 -6.46 -13.56 22.56
CA ILE A 51 -7.69 -13.17 23.25
C ILE A 51 -8.23 -11.95 22.54
N LYS A 52 -9.47 -12.00 22.06
CA LYS A 52 -10.07 -10.89 21.29
C LYS A 52 -11.51 -10.65 21.77
N GLU A 53 -11.66 -9.61 22.57
CA GLU A 53 -12.92 -9.08 23.07
C GLU A 53 -13.20 -7.70 22.47
N ASP A 54 -14.39 -7.16 22.64
CA ASP A 54 -14.79 -5.89 22.04
C ASP A 54 -13.90 -4.70 22.45
N THR A 55 -13.50 -4.67 23.73
CA THR A 55 -12.74 -3.56 24.33
C THR A 55 -11.35 -3.96 24.81
N TYR A 56 -11.00 -5.24 24.73
CA TYR A 56 -9.71 -5.77 25.17
C TYR A 56 -9.23 -6.90 24.26
N ARG A 57 -7.96 -6.83 23.88
CA ARG A 57 -7.31 -7.86 23.07
C ARG A 57 -5.91 -8.09 23.59
N GLN A 58 -5.47 -9.34 23.58
CA GLN A 58 -4.15 -9.72 24.08
C GLN A 58 -3.53 -10.79 23.18
N TRP A 59 -2.23 -10.65 22.93
CA TRP A 59 -1.40 -11.66 22.28
C TRP A 59 -0.04 -11.71 22.97
N GLY A 60 0.24 -12.79 23.73
CA GLY A 60 1.37 -12.88 24.63
C GLY A 60 1.33 -11.79 25.71
N ASP A 61 2.43 -11.03 25.84
CA ASP A 61 2.54 -9.90 26.78
C ASP A 61 2.05 -8.56 26.18
N ASN A 62 1.58 -8.58 24.95
CA ASN A 62 1.09 -7.43 24.22
C ASN A 62 -0.42 -7.28 24.38
N TYR A 63 -0.91 -6.06 24.46
CA TYR A 63 -2.35 -5.82 24.57
C TYR A 63 -2.78 -4.56 23.79
N LEU A 64 -4.04 -4.58 23.39
CA LEU A 64 -4.80 -3.47 22.84
C LEU A 64 -6.09 -3.36 23.65
N ARG A 65 -6.30 -2.25 24.34
CA ARG A 65 -7.49 -2.04 25.19
C ARG A 65 -8.14 -0.70 24.91
N GLN A 66 -9.45 -0.63 25.09
CA GLN A 66 -10.17 0.63 25.04
C GLN A 66 -10.27 1.24 26.44
N SER A 67 -9.87 2.51 26.56
CA SER A 67 -10.00 3.27 27.81
C SER A 67 -11.48 3.66 28.04
N GLU A 68 -11.80 4.13 29.24
CA GLU A 68 -13.13 4.64 29.59
C GLU A 68 -13.58 5.81 28.69
N THR A 69 -12.65 6.55 28.12
CA THR A 69 -12.90 7.63 27.16
C THR A 69 -13.13 7.15 25.72
N GLY A 70 -13.04 5.84 25.46
CA GLY A 70 -13.18 5.24 24.13
C GLY A 70 -11.93 5.23 23.27
N LEU A 71 -10.78 5.72 23.78
CA LEU A 71 -9.51 5.68 23.08
C LEU A 71 -8.86 4.30 23.19
N TRP A 72 -8.28 3.83 22.11
CA TRP A 72 -7.50 2.61 22.10
C TRP A 72 -6.07 2.86 22.60
N GLU A 73 -5.65 2.07 23.57
CA GLU A 73 -4.30 2.05 24.12
C GLU A 73 -3.61 0.76 23.69
N LEU A 74 -2.48 0.88 23.00
CA LEU A 74 -1.68 -0.23 22.52
C LEU A 74 -0.38 -0.32 23.31
N LYS A 75 -0.08 -1.52 23.82
CA LYS A 75 1.23 -1.88 24.36
C LYS A 75 1.79 -3.04 23.56
N VAL A 76 2.97 -2.84 22.97
CA VAL A 76 3.71 -3.88 22.26
C VAL A 76 5.16 -3.92 22.71
N SER A 77 5.74 -5.11 22.69
CA SER A 77 7.13 -5.38 23.06
C SER A 77 7.69 -6.48 22.16
N GLY A 78 9.00 -6.66 22.16
CA GLY A 78 9.69 -7.64 21.35
C GLY A 78 10.53 -7.02 20.23
N SER A 79 10.99 -7.85 19.28
CA SER A 79 11.69 -7.40 18.09
C SER A 79 10.79 -6.58 17.16
N ASP A 80 11.36 -5.90 16.20
CA ASP A 80 10.64 -5.04 15.25
C ASP A 80 9.54 -5.80 14.53
N TYR A 81 9.87 -6.97 13.98
CA TYR A 81 8.92 -7.82 13.28
C TYR A 81 7.84 -8.41 14.21
N GLU A 82 8.24 -8.84 15.42
CA GLU A 82 7.33 -9.38 16.43
C GLU A 82 6.30 -8.34 16.87
N ARG A 83 6.72 -7.07 17.07
CA ARG A 83 5.80 -5.96 17.37
C ARG A 83 4.78 -5.78 16.25
N GLY A 84 5.22 -5.80 14.99
CA GLY A 84 4.34 -5.73 13.84
C GLY A 84 3.29 -6.84 13.84
N VAL A 85 3.72 -8.10 14.03
CA VAL A 85 2.80 -9.25 14.10
C VAL A 85 1.81 -9.11 15.26
N ALA A 86 2.26 -8.64 16.44
CA ALA A 86 1.37 -8.39 17.56
C ALA A 86 0.31 -7.33 17.24
N ILE A 87 0.71 -6.22 16.62
CA ILE A 87 -0.20 -5.17 16.16
C ILE A 87 -1.22 -5.74 15.18
N GLY A 88 -0.75 -6.42 14.12
CA GLY A 88 -1.61 -7.00 13.08
C GLY A 88 -2.65 -7.94 13.67
N LYS A 89 -2.22 -8.92 14.52
CA LYS A 89 -3.13 -9.88 15.13
C LYS A 89 -4.19 -9.26 16.04
N MET A 90 -3.83 -8.22 16.81
CA MET A 90 -4.76 -7.56 17.73
C MET A 90 -5.66 -6.52 17.07
N SER A 91 -5.29 -5.98 15.90
CA SER A 91 -5.99 -4.84 15.28
C SER A 91 -6.46 -5.07 13.84
N ASP A 92 -6.39 -6.28 13.30
CA ASP A 92 -6.74 -6.61 11.91
C ASP A 92 -8.11 -6.05 11.46
N ASP A 93 -9.14 -6.22 12.27
CA ASP A 93 -10.49 -5.73 12.00
C ASP A 93 -10.60 -4.21 12.10
N LEU A 94 -9.86 -3.58 13.03
CA LEU A 94 -9.81 -2.11 13.15
C LEU A 94 -9.10 -1.49 11.95
N LEU A 95 -7.99 -2.09 11.50
CA LEU A 95 -7.25 -1.66 10.31
C LEU A 95 -8.13 -1.82 9.07
N TYR A 96 -8.78 -2.96 8.90
CA TYR A 96 -9.71 -3.19 7.79
C TYR A 96 -10.88 -2.19 7.78
N TYR A 97 -11.46 -1.91 8.97
CA TYR A 97 -12.53 -0.93 9.08
C TYR A 97 -12.05 0.48 8.70
N GLN A 98 -10.86 0.87 9.17
CA GLN A 98 -10.25 2.16 8.83
C GLN A 98 -9.98 2.28 7.34
N GLU A 99 -9.40 1.24 6.72
CA GLU A 99 -9.17 1.20 5.28
C GLU A 99 -10.49 1.36 4.51
N LYS A 100 -11.51 0.60 4.90
CA LYS A 100 -12.83 0.65 4.26
C LYS A 100 -13.42 2.07 4.34
N VAL A 101 -13.45 2.69 5.52
CA VAL A 101 -13.99 4.05 5.70
C VAL A 101 -13.20 5.06 4.85
N PHE A 102 -11.87 4.94 4.82
CA PHE A 102 -11.01 5.81 4.02
C PHE A 102 -11.28 5.68 2.52
N VAL A 103 -11.38 4.44 2.02
CA VAL A 103 -11.67 4.18 0.60
C VAL A 103 -13.08 4.66 0.23
N ASP A 104 -14.07 4.45 1.10
CA ASP A 104 -15.45 4.90 0.87
C ASP A 104 -15.51 6.44 0.78
N GLN A 105 -14.80 7.17 1.65
CA GLN A 105 -14.68 8.63 1.57
C GLN A 105 -14.00 9.11 0.27
N ILE A 106 -12.96 8.41 -0.17
CA ILE A 106 -12.33 8.72 -1.46
C ILE A 106 -13.34 8.53 -2.60
N ARG A 107 -14.16 7.49 -2.57
CA ARG A 107 -15.18 7.23 -3.59
C ARG A 107 -16.30 8.27 -3.62
N GLU A 108 -16.62 8.89 -2.50
CA GLU A 108 -17.56 10.02 -2.49
C GLU A 108 -17.03 11.23 -3.27
N ILE A 109 -15.70 11.48 -3.20
CA ILE A 109 -15.05 12.59 -3.90
C ILE A 109 -14.77 12.22 -5.36
N VAL A 110 -14.38 10.96 -5.61
CA VAL A 110 -13.97 10.44 -6.91
C VAL A 110 -14.79 9.19 -7.24
N PRO A 111 -16.01 9.33 -7.79
CA PRO A 111 -16.92 8.21 -8.01
C PRO A 111 -16.53 7.27 -9.17
N SER A 112 -15.49 7.59 -9.93
CA SER A 112 -15.04 6.79 -11.08
C SER A 112 -13.97 5.77 -10.68
N ASP A 113 -14.31 4.48 -10.67
CA ASP A 113 -13.36 3.39 -10.40
C ASP A 113 -12.15 3.38 -11.35
N ASN A 114 -12.35 3.73 -12.62
CA ASN A 114 -11.25 3.81 -13.59
C ASN A 114 -10.28 4.94 -13.24
N TYR A 115 -10.80 6.06 -12.77
CA TYR A 115 -9.96 7.18 -12.33
C TYR A 115 -9.24 6.84 -11.02
N LEU A 116 -9.89 6.16 -10.08
CA LEU A 116 -9.24 5.66 -8.87
C LEU A 116 -8.10 4.68 -9.17
N ARG A 117 -8.30 3.75 -10.10
CA ARG A 117 -7.23 2.83 -10.56
C ARG A 117 -6.06 3.59 -11.19
N PHE A 118 -6.35 4.61 -11.99
CA PHE A 118 -5.32 5.48 -12.56
C PHE A 118 -4.54 6.20 -11.46
N LEU A 119 -5.23 6.80 -10.47
CA LEU A 119 -4.58 7.47 -9.34
C LEU A 119 -3.75 6.49 -8.51
N GLY A 120 -4.25 5.28 -8.27
CA GLY A 120 -3.51 4.21 -7.58
C GLY A 120 -2.21 3.86 -8.30
N GLY A 121 -2.25 3.65 -9.62
CA GLY A 121 -1.05 3.44 -10.43
C GLY A 121 -0.06 4.60 -10.38
N PHE A 122 -0.57 5.82 -10.40
CA PHE A 122 0.22 7.03 -10.26
C PHE A 122 0.92 7.09 -8.89
N THR A 123 0.20 6.75 -7.81
CA THR A 123 0.76 6.68 -6.45
C THR A 123 1.91 5.67 -6.37
N VAL A 124 1.79 4.50 -6.97
CA VAL A 124 2.87 3.50 -7.02
C VAL A 124 4.12 4.06 -7.70
N ILE A 125 3.96 4.75 -8.84
CA ILE A 125 5.08 5.35 -9.57
C ILE A 125 5.78 6.43 -8.73
N PHE A 126 5.01 7.30 -8.06
CA PHE A 126 5.57 8.38 -7.23
C PHE A 126 6.25 7.85 -5.98
N ASN A 127 5.69 6.83 -5.35
CA ASN A 127 6.20 6.25 -4.11
C ASN A 127 7.16 5.06 -4.34
N ARG A 128 7.58 4.77 -5.57
CA ARG A 128 8.41 3.61 -5.94
C ARG A 128 9.71 3.43 -5.13
N ASN A 129 10.22 4.50 -4.54
CA ASN A 129 11.43 4.49 -3.72
C ASN A 129 11.15 4.78 -2.24
N LEU A 130 9.88 4.82 -1.83
CA LEU A 130 9.51 5.18 -0.46
C LEU A 130 10.16 4.24 0.56
N GLY A 131 10.15 2.94 0.30
CA GLY A 131 10.75 1.94 1.18
C GLY A 131 12.25 2.14 1.44
N LYS A 132 12.99 2.76 0.51
CA LYS A 132 14.41 3.06 0.70
C LYS A 132 14.68 4.14 1.75
N ASN A 133 13.68 4.99 2.01
CA ASN A 133 13.77 6.10 2.96
C ASN A 133 13.19 5.73 4.34
N VAL A 134 12.60 4.53 4.48
CA VAL A 134 12.11 4.00 5.75
C VAL A 134 13.23 3.18 6.39
N PRO A 135 13.67 3.47 7.63
CA PRO A 135 14.64 2.66 8.37
C PRO A 135 14.21 1.20 8.43
N GLU A 136 15.17 0.28 8.45
CA GLU A 136 14.92 -1.15 8.37
C GLU A 136 14.03 -1.66 9.51
N GLU A 137 14.25 -1.16 10.73
CA GLU A 137 13.44 -1.47 11.91
C GLU A 137 11.95 -1.23 11.67
N TYR A 138 11.58 -0.07 11.11
CA TYR A 138 10.18 0.24 10.80
C TYR A 138 9.63 -0.55 9.61
N ARG A 139 10.47 -0.88 8.62
CA ARG A 139 10.05 -1.75 7.50
C ARG A 139 9.71 -3.15 8.00
N ARG A 140 10.49 -3.68 8.94
CA ARG A 140 10.25 -5.00 9.55
C ARG A 140 8.97 -4.99 10.37
N GLU A 141 8.72 -3.92 11.14
CA GLU A 141 7.49 -3.75 11.90
C GLU A 141 6.26 -3.63 10.99
N ILE A 142 6.31 -2.77 9.96
CA ILE A 142 5.23 -2.63 8.97
C ILE A 142 4.96 -3.96 8.23
N TYR A 143 5.99 -4.72 7.93
CA TYR A 143 5.85 -6.00 7.24
C TYR A 143 5.21 -7.08 8.13
N GLY A 144 5.30 -6.96 9.44
CA GLY A 144 4.67 -7.84 10.41
C GLY A 144 3.17 -7.61 10.58
N ILE A 145 2.68 -6.41 10.26
CA ILE A 145 1.25 -6.03 10.34
C ILE A 145 0.43 -6.72 9.24
#